data_80fd6f1c0047336e574fa88c78fbaa81
#
_entry.id   80fd6f1c0047336e574fa88c78fbaa81
#
_cell.length_a   1.000
_cell.length_b   1.000
_cell.length_c   1.000
_cell.angle_alpha   90.00
_cell.angle_beta   90.00
_cell.angle_gamma   90.00
#
_symmetry.space_group_name_H-M   'P 1'
#
loop_
_entity.id
_entity.type
_entity.pdbx_description
1 polymer ?
#
loop_
_entity_poly.entity_id
_entity_poly.type
_entity_poly.pdbx_seq_one_letter_code
_entity_poly.pdbx_strand_id
1 'polypeptide(L)'
;MQCNGTHFRFPLNSFIRIPCDVNSGIKPSITWLKNGYSLDRSSRVRVLFNNTLAIDRAQPEDGGNYVCRGSNGYSEAQDSVDIVVEDLQVMRGPRS
;
A
#
# COMPACT_ATOMS: atom_id res chain seq x y z
N MET A 1 12.05 -2.94 -20.10
CA MET A 1 11.90 -2.28 -19.10
C MET A 1 11.39 -3.01 -17.97
N GLN A 2 11.70 -2.66 -16.87
CA GLN A 2 11.41 -3.37 -15.81
C GLN A 2 10.76 -2.58 -14.80
N CYS A 3 9.72 -2.96 -14.25
CA CYS A 3 9.06 -2.24 -13.21
C CYS A 3 9.44 -2.82 -11.91
N ASN A 4 9.81 -1.99 -10.98
CA ASN A 4 10.18 -2.46 -9.71
C ASN A 4 9.00 -2.39 -8.82
N GLY A 5 7.98 -2.54 -8.95
CA GLY A 5 6.87 -2.50 -8.06
C GLY A 5 5.76 -3.36 -8.60
N THR A 6 4.76 -3.52 -7.82
CA THR A 6 3.59 -4.28 -8.17
C THR A 6 2.42 -3.31 -8.27
N HIS A 7 1.54 -3.55 -9.22
CA HIS A 7 0.38 -2.69 -9.40
C HIS A 7 -0.87 -3.46 -9.06
N PHE A 8 -1.70 -2.89 -8.22
CA PHE A 8 -2.95 -3.50 -7.83
C PHE A 8 -4.09 -2.53 -8.07
N ARG A 9 -5.23 -3.06 -8.45
CA ARG A 9 -6.45 -2.29 -8.57
C ARG A 9 -7.47 -2.86 -7.63
N PHE A 10 -8.14 -1.99 -6.92
CA PHE A 10 -9.16 -2.39 -5.96
C PHE A 10 -10.44 -1.62 -6.23
N PRO A 11 -11.58 -2.26 -6.02
CA PRO A 11 -12.83 -1.54 -6.16
C PRO A 11 -13.05 -0.58 -4.99
N LEU A 12 -13.84 0.42 -5.22
CA LEU A 12 -14.21 1.37 -4.19
C LEU A 12 -14.81 0.62 -3.00
N ASN A 13 -14.51 1.06 -1.81
CA ASN A 13 -15.02 0.51 -0.56
C ASN A 13 -14.51 -0.89 -0.22
N SER A 14 -13.48 -1.35 -0.89
CA SER A 14 -12.91 -2.66 -0.57
C SER A 14 -11.96 -2.53 0.61
N PHE A 15 -11.60 -3.66 1.18
CA PHE A 15 -10.61 -3.71 2.25
C PHE A 15 -9.29 -4.15 1.63
N ILE A 16 -8.26 -3.37 1.83
CA ILE A 16 -6.95 -3.63 1.24
C ILE A 16 -5.99 -4.09 2.31
N ARG A 17 -5.25 -5.14 2.03
CA ARG A 17 -4.24 -5.66 2.94
C ARG A 17 -2.98 -5.95 2.14
N ILE A 18 -1.93 -5.19 2.41
CA ILE A 18 -0.67 -5.32 1.69
C ILE A 18 0.42 -5.65 2.71
N PRO A 19 0.95 -6.85 2.68
CA PRO A 19 2.02 -7.21 3.62
C PRO A 19 3.32 -6.54 3.22
N CYS A 20 4.15 -6.24 4.21
CA CYS A 20 5.49 -5.76 3.95
C CYS A 20 6.41 -6.97 3.93
N ASP A 21 6.94 -7.25 2.77
CA ASP A 21 7.70 -8.47 2.58
C ASP A 21 9.16 -8.15 2.27
N VAL A 22 9.74 -7.21 3.02
CA VAL A 22 11.14 -6.92 2.84
C VAL A 22 11.94 -7.69 3.86
N ASN A 23 13.13 -8.07 3.46
CA ASN A 23 13.99 -8.85 4.32
C ASN A 23 15.31 -8.12 4.44
N SER A 24 15.46 -7.33 5.47
CA SER A 24 16.66 -6.55 5.67
C SER A 24 17.39 -6.99 6.93
N GLY A 25 17.31 -8.26 7.26
CA GLY A 25 18.03 -8.80 8.39
C GLY A 25 17.12 -9.09 9.54
N ILE A 26 17.68 -9.13 10.74
CA ILE A 26 16.95 -9.53 11.92
C ILE A 26 16.19 -8.34 12.49
N LYS A 27 14.90 -8.51 12.66
CA LYS A 27 14.05 -7.50 13.32
C LYS A 27 14.22 -6.11 12.75
N PRO A 28 13.97 -5.94 11.46
CA PRO A 28 14.12 -4.61 10.89
C PRO A 28 13.03 -3.67 11.38
N SER A 29 13.34 -2.39 11.38
CA SER A 29 12.33 -1.37 11.60
C SER A 29 11.61 -1.14 10.30
N ILE A 30 10.29 -1.22 10.32
CA ILE A 30 9.49 -1.10 9.12
C ILE A 30 8.79 0.24 9.10
N THR A 31 8.87 0.92 7.97
CA THR A 31 8.22 2.20 7.76
C THR A 31 7.45 2.15 6.45
N TRP A 32 6.23 2.62 6.49
CA TRP A 32 5.42 2.75 5.28
C TRP A 32 5.38 4.20 4.84
N LEU A 33 5.52 4.42 3.55
CA LEU A 33 5.45 5.75 2.95
C LEU A 33 4.39 5.73 1.86
N LYS A 34 3.75 6.86 1.66
CA LYS A 34 2.79 7.02 0.59
C LYS A 34 3.23 8.21 -0.25
N ASN A 35 3.48 7.97 -1.53
CA ASN A 35 3.93 8.99 -2.47
C ASN A 35 5.17 9.73 -1.97
N GLY A 36 6.05 9.01 -1.26
CA GLY A 36 7.29 9.58 -0.76
C GLY A 36 7.19 10.26 0.59
N TYR A 37 6.00 10.30 1.18
CA TYR A 37 5.81 10.92 2.48
C TYR A 37 5.38 9.91 3.52
N SER A 38 5.58 10.24 4.79
CA SER A 38 5.15 9.36 5.85
C SER A 38 3.68 9.03 5.71
N LEU A 39 3.35 7.78 5.96
CA LEU A 39 1.97 7.36 5.87
C LEU A 39 1.12 8.09 6.90
N ASP A 40 0.00 8.63 6.45
CA ASP A 40 -0.91 9.37 7.31
C ASP A 40 -1.97 8.42 7.81
N ARG A 41 -1.79 7.90 9.00
CA ARG A 41 -2.69 6.91 9.55
C ARG A 41 -3.99 7.54 10.01
N SER A 42 -5.04 6.77 9.90
CA SER A 42 -6.35 7.24 10.31
C SER A 42 -7.15 6.02 10.77
N SER A 43 -8.42 6.22 11.04
CA SER A 43 -9.26 5.09 11.43
C SER A 43 -9.41 4.10 10.29
N ARG A 44 -9.23 4.55 9.05
CA ARG A 44 -9.33 3.67 7.90
C ARG A 44 -7.98 3.15 7.42
N VAL A 45 -6.89 3.85 7.71
CA VAL A 45 -5.57 3.51 7.20
C VAL A 45 -4.68 3.20 8.38
N ARG A 46 -4.27 1.95 8.50
CA ARG A 46 -3.53 1.49 9.65
C ARG A 46 -2.40 0.58 9.21
N VAL A 47 -1.43 0.39 10.09
CA VAL A 47 -0.40 -0.61 9.90
C VAL A 47 -0.59 -1.62 11.02
N LEU A 48 -0.83 -2.87 10.66
CA LEU A 48 -1.10 -3.91 11.62
C LEU A 48 0.17 -4.37 12.32
N PHE A 49 0.01 -5.14 13.38
CA PHE A 49 1.18 -5.54 14.17
C PHE A 49 2.19 -6.36 13.38
N ASN A 50 1.77 -6.98 12.28
CA ASN A 50 2.69 -7.74 11.45
C ASN A 50 3.19 -6.90 10.26
N ASN A 51 3.09 -5.58 10.38
CA ASN A 51 3.55 -4.62 9.39
C ASN A 51 2.76 -4.65 8.08
N THR A 52 1.57 -5.20 8.10
CA THR A 52 0.70 -5.20 6.92
C THR A 52 -0.04 -3.87 6.86
N LEU A 53 0.01 -3.23 5.70
CA LEU A 53 -0.76 -2.02 5.47
C LEU A 53 -2.23 -2.41 5.33
N ALA A 54 -3.09 -1.76 6.06
CA ALA A 54 -4.52 -2.04 6.06
C ALA A 54 -5.29 -0.78 5.73
N ILE A 55 -6.09 -0.83 4.67
CA ILE A 55 -6.95 0.27 4.29
C ILE A 55 -8.37 -0.27 4.23
N ASP A 56 -9.25 0.31 5.02
CA ASP A 56 -10.64 -0.12 5.08
C ASP A 56 -11.48 0.83 4.26
N ARG A 57 -12.45 0.28 3.56
CA ARG A 57 -13.38 1.08 2.75
C ARG A 57 -12.61 2.03 1.83
N ALA A 58 -11.81 1.45 0.96
CA ALA A 58 -10.89 2.20 0.12
C ALA A 58 -11.59 3.29 -0.67
N GLN A 59 -10.96 4.44 -0.73
CA GLN A 59 -11.46 5.60 -1.46
C GLN A 59 -10.47 5.96 -2.56
N PRO A 60 -10.88 6.72 -3.58
CA PRO A 60 -9.96 7.06 -4.65
C PRO A 60 -8.69 7.75 -4.16
N GLU A 61 -8.80 8.54 -3.11
CA GLU A 61 -7.64 9.24 -2.57
C GLU A 61 -6.66 8.29 -1.89
N ASP A 62 -7.05 7.06 -1.64
CA ASP A 62 -6.13 6.08 -1.07
C ASP A 62 -5.20 5.51 -2.13
N GLY A 63 -5.45 5.78 -3.39
CA GLY A 63 -4.55 5.33 -4.43
C GLY A 63 -3.23 6.06 -4.37
N GLY A 64 -2.19 5.45 -4.86
CA GLY A 64 -0.87 6.07 -4.89
C GLY A 64 0.21 5.04 -4.82
N ASN A 65 1.43 5.52 -4.68
CA ASN A 65 2.60 4.65 -4.57
C ASN A 65 2.92 4.47 -3.09
N TYR A 66 2.91 3.22 -2.66
CA TYR A 66 3.22 2.89 -1.28
C TYR A 66 4.56 2.15 -1.23
N VAL A 67 5.41 2.56 -0.32
CA VAL A 67 6.72 1.94 -0.15
C VAL A 67 6.84 1.43 1.29
N CYS A 68 7.24 0.18 1.42
CA CYS A 68 7.55 -0.41 2.69
C CYS A 68 9.07 -0.48 2.78
N ARG A 69 9.65 0.16 3.76
CA ARG A 69 11.09 0.21 3.92
C ARG A 69 11.49 -0.44 5.23
N GLY A 70 12.42 -1.37 5.16
CA GLY A 70 12.94 -2.03 6.35
C GLY A 70 14.41 -1.73 6.53
N SER A 71 14.83 -1.51 7.76
CA SER A 71 16.21 -1.22 8.07
C SER A 71 16.54 -1.81 9.43
N ASN A 72 17.70 -2.41 9.53
CA ASN A 72 18.16 -2.95 10.81
C ASN A 72 19.45 -2.27 11.30
N GLY A 73 19.78 -1.12 10.70
CA GLY A 73 20.98 -0.42 11.09
C GLY A 73 22.20 -0.78 10.26
N TYR A 74 22.16 -1.90 9.59
CA TYR A 74 23.26 -2.32 8.74
C TYR A 74 22.87 -2.39 7.28
N SER A 75 21.66 -2.76 7.03
CA SER A 75 21.18 -2.86 5.66
C SER A 75 19.75 -2.38 5.58
N GLU A 76 19.38 -2.01 4.38
CA GLU A 76 18.03 -1.55 4.11
C GLU A 76 17.49 -2.27 2.91
N ALA A 77 16.19 -2.49 2.92
CA ALA A 77 15.50 -3.04 1.78
C ALA A 77 14.15 -2.34 1.69
N GLN A 78 13.62 -2.22 0.49
CA GLN A 78 12.32 -1.64 0.34
C GLN A 78 11.60 -2.30 -0.82
N ASP A 79 10.31 -2.20 -0.77
CA ASP A 79 9.44 -2.76 -1.79
C ASP A 79 8.37 -1.73 -2.04
N SER A 80 7.95 -1.59 -3.28
CA SER A 80 6.95 -0.60 -3.60
C SER A 80 5.76 -1.26 -4.27
N VAL A 81 4.60 -0.66 -4.09
CA VAL A 81 3.39 -1.14 -4.70
C VAL A 81 2.56 0.08 -5.10
N ASP A 82 1.98 0.03 -6.29
CA ASP A 82 1.08 1.07 -6.74
C ASP A 82 -0.34 0.58 -6.57
N ILE A 83 -1.15 1.38 -5.93
CA ILE A 83 -2.54 1.03 -5.65
C ILE A 83 -3.43 2.02 -6.37
N VAL A 84 -4.42 1.50 -7.08
CA VAL A 84 -5.44 2.30 -7.74
C VAL A 84 -6.78 1.85 -7.19
N VAL A 85 -7.61 2.80 -6.76
CA VAL A 85 -8.94 2.51 -6.26
C VAL A 85 -9.93 3.07 -7.28
N GLU A 86 -10.76 2.21 -7.82
CA GLU A 86 -11.67 2.58 -8.88
C GLU A 86 -13.12 2.30 -8.51
N ASP A 87 -14.00 3.14 -8.99
CA ASP A 87 -15.42 2.92 -8.82
C ASP A 87 -15.90 2.11 -10.01
N LEU A 88 -15.80 0.80 -9.89
CA LEU A 88 -16.11 -0.08 -11.00
C LEU A 88 -17.58 -0.09 -11.33
N GLN A 89 -18.43 0.33 -10.39
CA GLN A 89 -19.83 0.37 -10.68
C GLN A 89 -20.18 1.45 -11.68
N VAL A 90 -19.49 2.57 -11.60
CA VAL A 90 -19.72 3.62 -12.56
C VAL A 90 -19.35 3.15 -13.95
N MET A 91 -18.30 2.41 -14.04
CA MET A 91 -17.85 1.97 -15.34
C MET A 91 -18.84 1.09 -16.02
N ARG A 92 -19.68 0.34 -15.29
CA ARG A 92 -20.56 -0.48 -15.99
C ARG A 92 -21.81 0.14 -16.26
N GLY A 93 -22.04 1.16 -15.75
CA GLY A 93 -23.23 1.77 -15.95
C GLY A 93 -23.58 2.13 -17.22
N PRO A 94 -23.78 2.65 -17.80
CA PRO A 94 -24.46 3.10 -18.72
C PRO A 94 -24.78 2.37 -19.78
N ARG A 95 -24.93 2.08 -19.74
CA ARG A 95 -25.06 1.64 -20.51
C ARG A 95 -25.77 1.62 -20.81
N SER A 96 -25.92 1.76 -20.48
CA SER A 96 -26.35 1.86 -20.76
C SER A 96 -26.50 1.83 -20.96
#